data_62f8bf236adc812d251ff95c59b072e6
#
_entry.id   62f8bf236adc812d251ff95c59b072e6
#
_cell.length_a   1.000
_cell.length_b   1.000
_cell.length_c   1.000
_cell.angle_alpha   90.00
_cell.angle_beta   90.00
_cell.angle_gamma   90.00
#
_symmetry.space_group_name_H-M   'P 1'
#
loop_
_entity.id
_entity.type
_entity.pdbx_description
1 polymer ?
#
loop_
_entity_poly.entity_id
_entity_poly.type
_entity_poly.pdbx_seq_one_letter_code
_entity_poly.pdbx_strand_id
1 'polypeptide(L)'
;VLVQFNATEIENYISSSVLPHDYKVNLRLYETEGTSGLTEEYKVAAYPISESWDEGVGKESDVPKTTDGCSWLYRKNREGASEIEWSTPGGTYIAGDEVTQSFSSESPDINMDITTVAKKWFDGTNTNYGLLLRLSGSRETSSGSFEDIKFFSRQTNTIYSPKIELKWDDHLPATGSNTGSLTSLDVSGNSENYLYPIHFREAYKENETVKFR
;
A
#
# COMPACT_ATOMS: atom_id res chain seq x y z
N VAL A 1 -13.83 -3.01 2.30
CA VAL A 1 -12.84 -3.49 3.29
C VAL A 1 -12.23 -2.29 4.00
N LEU A 2 -12.06 -2.37 5.33
CA LEU A 2 -11.36 -1.36 6.12
C LEU A 2 -10.00 -1.91 6.55
N VAL A 3 -8.98 -1.07 6.47
CA VAL A 3 -7.63 -1.41 6.93
C VAL A 3 -6.98 -0.22 7.61
N GLN A 4 -6.39 -0.45 8.78
CA GLN A 4 -5.68 0.58 9.53
C GLN A 4 -4.31 0.05 9.99
N PHE A 5 -3.30 0.91 9.90
CA PHE A 5 -1.94 0.60 10.29
C PHE A 5 -1.47 1.57 11.37
N ASN A 6 -0.67 1.06 12.30
CA ASN A 6 0.09 1.92 13.18
C ASN A 6 1.30 2.47 12.39
N ALA A 7 1.26 3.74 12.05
CA ALA A 7 2.29 4.38 11.23
C ALA A 7 3.42 5.03 12.05
N THR A 8 3.41 4.90 13.38
CA THR A 8 4.35 5.60 14.28
C THR A 8 5.82 5.30 13.96
N GLU A 9 6.14 4.06 13.58
CA GLU A 9 7.51 3.72 13.20
C GLU A 9 7.95 4.47 11.94
N ILE A 10 7.09 4.55 10.94
CA ILE A 10 7.35 5.28 9.69
C ILE A 10 7.48 6.78 9.96
N GLU A 11 6.61 7.34 10.79
CA GLU A 11 6.67 8.75 11.23
C GLU A 11 8.00 9.08 11.90
N ASN A 12 8.48 8.18 12.75
CA ASN A 12 9.78 8.35 13.42
C ASN A 12 10.94 8.33 12.42
N TYR A 13 10.91 7.45 11.42
CA TYR A 13 11.93 7.43 10.37
C TYR A 13 11.92 8.72 9.54
N ILE A 14 10.76 9.20 9.15
CA ILE A 14 10.60 10.43 8.37
C ILE A 14 11.06 11.66 9.18
N SER A 15 10.67 11.74 10.45
CA SER A 15 11.02 12.87 11.32
C SER A 15 12.49 12.90 11.71
N SER A 16 13.17 11.76 11.73
CA SER A 16 14.60 11.69 12.07
C SER A 16 15.55 12.21 11.00
N SER A 17 15.04 12.70 9.87
CA SER A 17 15.81 13.19 8.73
C SER A 17 16.77 12.14 8.11
N VAL A 18 16.55 10.88 8.41
CA VAL A 18 17.33 9.77 7.85
C VAL A 18 16.94 9.48 6.41
N LEU A 19 15.68 9.83 6.06
CA LEU A 19 15.17 9.57 4.73
C LEU A 19 15.45 10.74 3.79
N PRO A 20 15.82 10.46 2.54
CA PRO A 20 15.86 11.45 1.49
C PRO A 20 14.47 12.04 1.28
N HIS A 21 14.41 13.25 0.71
CA HIS A 21 13.16 13.99 0.52
C HIS A 21 12.11 13.27 -0.33
N ASP A 22 12.53 12.28 -1.13
CA ASP A 22 11.67 11.50 -2.01
C ASP A 22 11.53 10.07 -1.49
N TYR A 23 10.43 9.83 -0.80
CA TYR A 23 10.02 8.50 -0.41
C TYR A 23 8.64 8.17 -0.97
N LYS A 24 8.36 6.90 -1.12
CA LYS A 24 7.06 6.36 -1.51
C LYS A 24 6.52 5.45 -0.42
N VAL A 25 5.21 5.53 -0.23
CA VAL A 25 4.47 4.67 0.69
C VAL A 25 3.49 3.83 -0.12
N ASN A 26 3.63 2.52 -0.06
CA ASN A 26 2.77 1.60 -0.80
C ASN A 26 1.92 0.76 0.17
N LEU A 27 0.63 0.63 -0.15
CA LEU A 27 -0.25 -0.36 0.47
C LEU A 27 -0.07 -1.69 -0.26
N ARG A 28 0.18 -2.77 0.52
CA ARG A 28 0.29 -4.13 0.00
C ARG A 28 -0.78 -5.00 0.61
N LEU A 29 -1.64 -5.57 -0.24
CA LEU A 29 -2.60 -6.60 0.14
C LEU A 29 -2.43 -7.78 -0.82
N TYR A 30 -2.57 -8.97 -0.28
CA TYR A 30 -2.39 -10.21 -1.01
C TYR A 30 -3.70 -10.96 -1.09
N GLU A 31 -4.07 -11.38 -2.30
CA GLU A 31 -5.28 -12.15 -2.53
C GLU A 31 -5.14 -13.57 -1.95
N THR A 32 -6.25 -14.12 -1.43
CA THR A 32 -6.25 -15.45 -0.80
C THR A 32 -6.63 -16.57 -1.74
N GLU A 33 -7.51 -16.29 -2.69
CA GLU A 33 -8.07 -17.27 -3.62
C GLU A 33 -7.94 -16.70 -5.02
N GLY A 34 -7.19 -17.39 -5.89
CA GLY A 34 -7.12 -17.00 -7.28
C GLY A 34 -8.53 -16.90 -7.86
N THR A 35 -8.97 -15.68 -8.13
CA THR A 35 -10.30 -15.41 -8.69
C THR A 35 -10.34 -15.86 -10.14
N SER A 36 -10.53 -17.15 -10.34
CA SER A 36 -10.69 -17.77 -11.68
C SER A 36 -11.94 -17.29 -12.45
N GLY A 37 -12.76 -16.44 -11.83
CA GLY A 37 -13.99 -15.92 -12.38
C GLY A 37 -13.97 -14.44 -12.80
N LEU A 38 -12.89 -13.69 -12.50
CA LEU A 38 -12.77 -12.31 -12.94
C LEU A 38 -12.50 -12.25 -14.45
N THR A 39 -13.54 -12.10 -15.22
CA THR A 39 -13.47 -11.99 -16.68
C THR A 39 -13.10 -10.60 -17.19
N GLU A 40 -13.07 -9.61 -16.32
CA GLU A 40 -12.84 -8.21 -16.64
C GLU A 40 -11.87 -7.54 -15.66
N GLU A 41 -11.19 -6.52 -16.11
CA GLU A 41 -10.38 -5.68 -15.25
C GLU A 41 -11.24 -4.84 -14.30
N TYR A 42 -10.87 -4.83 -13.02
CA TYR A 42 -11.50 -4.01 -12.00
C TYR A 42 -10.56 -2.89 -11.58
N LYS A 43 -11.18 -1.80 -11.12
CA LYS A 43 -10.44 -0.78 -10.37
C LYS A 43 -10.85 -0.88 -8.91
N VAL A 44 -9.86 -1.03 -8.05
CA VAL A 44 -10.02 -0.89 -6.61
C VAL A 44 -9.62 0.52 -6.23
N ALA A 45 -10.47 1.19 -5.50
CA ALA A 45 -10.23 2.52 -4.96
C ALA A 45 -9.99 2.44 -3.46
N ALA A 46 -9.00 3.17 -2.97
CA ALA A 46 -8.72 3.37 -1.56
C ALA A 46 -8.96 4.82 -1.18
N TYR A 47 -9.73 5.05 -0.13
CA TYR A 47 -10.04 6.36 0.41
C TYR A 47 -9.61 6.47 1.86
N PRO A 48 -9.00 7.57 2.30
CA PRO A 48 -8.76 7.80 3.72
C PRO A 48 -10.08 7.91 4.48
N ILE A 49 -10.17 7.22 5.60
CA ILE A 49 -11.32 7.29 6.50
C ILE A 49 -11.20 8.53 7.35
N SER A 50 -12.33 9.25 7.53
CA SER A 50 -12.38 10.49 8.31
C SER A 50 -12.91 10.32 9.73
N GLU A 51 -13.38 9.13 10.11
CA GLU A 51 -13.95 8.82 11.41
C GLU A 51 -13.29 7.60 12.05
N SER A 52 -13.08 7.64 13.36
CA SER A 52 -12.55 6.47 14.09
C SER A 52 -13.54 5.32 14.08
N TRP A 53 -13.05 4.10 13.99
CA TRP A 53 -13.86 2.90 13.95
C TRP A 53 -13.23 1.79 14.82
N ASP A 54 -14.00 0.77 15.13
CA ASP A 54 -13.55 -0.39 15.88
C ASP A 54 -13.58 -1.63 14.98
N GLU A 55 -12.50 -2.41 14.96
CA GLU A 55 -12.38 -3.61 14.13
C GLU A 55 -13.36 -4.71 14.54
N GLY A 56 -13.62 -4.83 15.85
CA GLY A 56 -14.38 -5.95 16.40
C GLY A 56 -13.56 -7.22 16.58
N VAL A 57 -14.20 -8.24 17.12
CA VAL A 57 -13.60 -9.55 17.41
C VAL A 57 -14.18 -10.69 16.57
N GLY A 58 -15.26 -10.41 15.82
CA GLY A 58 -15.97 -11.40 15.03
C GLY A 58 -15.14 -11.96 13.87
N LYS A 59 -15.34 -13.23 13.57
CA LYS A 59 -14.79 -13.93 12.41
C LYS A 59 -15.89 -14.38 11.48
N GLU A 60 -15.60 -14.55 10.22
CA GLU A 60 -16.57 -15.06 9.23
C GLU A 60 -17.13 -16.42 9.62
N SER A 61 -16.32 -17.27 10.26
CA SER A 61 -16.69 -18.63 10.71
C SER A 61 -17.53 -18.68 11.98
N ASP A 62 -17.74 -17.55 12.66
CA ASP A 62 -18.44 -17.56 13.95
C ASP A 62 -19.92 -17.88 13.81
N VAL A 63 -20.41 -18.77 14.69
CA VAL A 63 -21.82 -19.16 14.79
C VAL A 63 -22.22 -19.18 16.28
N PRO A 64 -23.12 -18.29 16.72
CA PRO A 64 -23.77 -17.21 15.97
C PRO A 64 -22.78 -16.11 15.53
N LYS A 65 -23.14 -15.35 14.52
CA LYS A 65 -22.33 -14.20 14.08
C LYS A 65 -22.21 -13.17 15.21
N THR A 66 -21.01 -12.70 15.43
CA THR A 66 -20.75 -11.57 16.34
C THR A 66 -21.17 -10.25 15.66
N THR A 67 -21.80 -9.39 16.42
CA THR A 67 -22.21 -8.04 15.95
C THR A 67 -21.28 -6.93 16.44
N ASP A 68 -20.18 -7.32 17.12
CA ASP A 68 -19.17 -6.40 17.64
C ASP A 68 -18.34 -5.79 16.51
N GLY A 69 -17.93 -4.52 16.70
CA GLY A 69 -17.08 -3.79 15.77
C GLY A 69 -17.85 -2.93 14.77
N CYS A 70 -17.20 -2.63 13.65
CA CYS A 70 -17.81 -1.82 12.60
C CYS A 70 -18.64 -2.67 11.63
N SER A 71 -19.66 -2.05 11.08
CA SER A 71 -20.56 -2.60 10.06
C SER A 71 -20.82 -1.56 8.98
N TRP A 72 -21.77 -1.84 8.09
CA TRP A 72 -22.22 -0.86 7.08
C TRP A 72 -22.82 0.39 7.70
N LEU A 73 -23.59 0.25 8.80
CA LEU A 73 -24.25 1.36 9.47
C LEU A 73 -23.42 1.95 10.61
N TYR A 74 -22.78 1.08 11.39
CA TYR A 74 -22.09 1.47 12.63
C TYR A 74 -20.58 1.48 12.44
N ARG A 75 -19.92 2.55 12.87
CA ARG A 75 -18.47 2.61 12.99
C ARG A 75 -17.95 2.00 14.28
N LYS A 76 -18.80 1.95 15.30
CA LYS A 76 -18.55 1.31 16.59
C LYS A 76 -19.83 0.65 17.08
N ASN A 77 -19.73 -0.63 17.35
CA ASN A 77 -20.78 -1.40 18.00
C ASN A 77 -20.09 -2.37 18.94
N ARG A 78 -20.25 -2.16 20.24
CA ARG A 78 -19.71 -3.02 21.29
C ARG A 78 -20.82 -3.44 22.20
N GLU A 79 -20.85 -4.70 22.57
CA GLU A 79 -21.79 -5.24 23.55
C GLU A 79 -21.71 -4.42 24.87
N GLY A 80 -22.85 -3.88 25.30
CA GLY A 80 -22.95 -3.06 26.51
C GLY A 80 -22.53 -1.58 26.36
N ALA A 81 -22.16 -1.13 25.15
CA ALA A 81 -21.87 0.27 24.84
C ALA A 81 -22.88 0.83 23.83
N SER A 82 -22.93 2.17 23.76
CA SER A 82 -23.77 2.84 22.75
C SER A 82 -23.25 2.58 21.34
N GLU A 83 -24.14 2.18 20.44
CA GLU A 83 -23.86 2.11 19.01
C GLU A 83 -23.57 3.51 18.44
N ILE A 84 -22.56 3.64 17.61
CA ILE A 84 -22.19 4.89 16.95
C ILE A 84 -22.21 4.65 15.45
N GLU A 85 -23.12 5.34 14.77
CA GLU A 85 -23.26 5.27 13.33
C GLU A 85 -22.13 6.00 12.59
N TRP A 86 -21.87 5.59 11.35
CA TRP A 86 -21.13 6.39 10.40
C TRP A 86 -21.93 7.63 10.02
N SER A 87 -21.27 8.76 9.80
CA SER A 87 -21.95 9.93 9.23
C SER A 87 -22.49 9.65 7.83
N THR A 88 -21.86 8.74 7.10
CA THR A 88 -22.35 8.20 5.83
C THR A 88 -22.30 6.68 5.87
N PRO A 89 -23.44 5.97 5.68
CA PRO A 89 -23.45 4.51 5.64
C PRO A 89 -22.45 3.94 4.64
N GLY A 90 -21.77 2.86 5.04
CA GLY A 90 -20.70 2.26 4.25
C GLY A 90 -19.32 2.80 4.53
N GLY A 91 -19.20 3.79 5.44
CA GLY A 91 -17.95 4.41 5.85
C GLY A 91 -17.82 5.86 5.40
N THR A 92 -17.50 6.74 6.32
CA THR A 92 -17.26 8.16 6.02
C THR A 92 -15.80 8.37 5.64
N TYR A 93 -15.55 8.86 4.44
CA TYR A 93 -14.23 8.96 3.85
C TYR A 93 -13.98 10.31 3.15
N ILE A 94 -12.73 10.61 2.88
CA ILE A 94 -12.28 11.81 2.19
C ILE A 94 -12.21 11.53 0.69
N ALA A 95 -13.24 11.90 -0.06
CA ALA A 95 -13.36 11.58 -1.49
C ALA A 95 -12.28 12.25 -2.36
N GLY A 96 -11.76 13.41 -1.96
CA GLY A 96 -10.72 14.13 -2.71
C GLY A 96 -9.34 13.49 -2.67
N ASP A 97 -9.14 12.47 -1.84
CA ASP A 97 -7.87 11.78 -1.65
C ASP A 97 -7.93 10.31 -2.14
N GLU A 98 -8.74 10.08 -3.16
CA GLU A 98 -8.85 8.78 -3.80
C GLU A 98 -7.53 8.34 -4.42
N VAL A 99 -7.16 7.09 -4.16
CA VAL A 99 -6.08 6.39 -4.87
C VAL A 99 -6.65 5.14 -5.50
N THR A 100 -6.30 4.87 -6.75
CA THR A 100 -6.85 3.72 -7.50
C THR A 100 -5.78 2.83 -8.07
N GLN A 101 -6.08 1.54 -8.16
CA GLN A 101 -5.29 0.54 -8.88
C GLN A 101 -6.21 -0.33 -9.72
N SER A 102 -5.82 -0.59 -10.96
CA SER A 102 -6.46 -1.62 -11.77
C SER A 102 -6.10 -2.99 -11.22
N PHE A 103 -7.10 -3.86 -11.18
CA PHE A 103 -7.00 -5.22 -10.68
C PHE A 103 -7.44 -6.18 -11.78
N SER A 104 -6.70 -7.26 -11.98
CA SER A 104 -7.03 -8.31 -12.94
C SER A 104 -6.64 -9.67 -12.36
N SER A 105 -7.15 -10.75 -12.96
CA SER A 105 -6.81 -12.11 -12.57
C SER A 105 -5.33 -12.47 -12.74
N GLU A 106 -4.60 -11.72 -13.58
CA GLU A 106 -3.16 -11.91 -13.79
C GLU A 106 -2.31 -11.22 -12.73
N SER A 107 -2.85 -10.18 -12.09
CA SER A 107 -2.16 -9.41 -11.04
C SER A 107 -3.13 -9.12 -9.89
N PRO A 108 -3.47 -10.15 -9.12
CA PRO A 108 -4.51 -10.05 -8.09
C PRO A 108 -4.09 -9.24 -6.87
N ASP A 109 -2.79 -9.09 -6.63
CA ASP A 109 -2.29 -8.39 -5.47
C ASP A 109 -2.39 -6.87 -5.59
N ILE A 110 -2.73 -6.21 -4.50
CA ILE A 110 -2.70 -4.76 -4.43
C ILE A 110 -1.30 -4.28 -4.06
N ASN A 111 -0.80 -3.35 -4.86
CA ASN A 111 0.43 -2.61 -4.64
C ASN A 111 0.20 -1.13 -4.98
N MET A 112 -0.55 -0.46 -4.15
CA MET A 112 -1.08 0.88 -4.40
C MET A 112 -0.18 1.95 -3.79
N ASP A 113 0.24 2.93 -4.58
CA ASP A 113 1.01 4.09 -4.10
C ASP A 113 0.07 5.03 -3.34
N ILE A 114 0.18 5.04 -2.02
CA ILE A 114 -0.61 5.88 -1.11
C ILE A 114 0.22 7.04 -0.53
N THR A 115 1.32 7.40 -1.17
CA THR A 115 2.26 8.41 -0.67
C THR A 115 1.58 9.74 -0.33
N THR A 116 0.67 10.21 -1.20
CA THR A 116 -0.06 11.47 -0.95
C THR A 116 -0.93 11.40 0.29
N VAL A 117 -1.61 10.28 0.49
CA VAL A 117 -2.45 10.04 1.68
C VAL A 117 -1.59 9.95 2.93
N ALA A 118 -0.51 9.17 2.86
CA ALA A 118 0.39 8.98 3.98
C ALA A 118 1.07 10.28 4.41
N LYS A 119 1.48 11.14 3.46
CA LYS A 119 2.03 12.47 3.78
C LYS A 119 1.05 13.31 4.59
N LYS A 120 -0.24 13.28 4.28
CA LYS A 120 -1.28 13.99 5.04
C LYS A 120 -1.50 13.44 6.45
N TRP A 121 -1.23 12.15 6.66
CA TRP A 121 -1.21 11.58 8.01
C TRP A 121 0.01 12.06 8.81
N PHE A 122 1.19 12.04 8.17
CA PHE A 122 2.45 12.39 8.83
C PHE A 122 2.59 13.89 9.14
N ASP A 123 2.01 14.76 8.32
CA ASP A 123 2.00 16.21 8.56
C ASP A 123 0.83 16.67 9.46
N GLY A 124 -0.04 15.75 9.87
CA GLY A 124 -1.18 16.02 10.73
C GLY A 124 -2.38 16.68 10.04
N THR A 125 -2.35 16.83 8.70
CA THR A 125 -3.49 17.36 7.94
C THR A 125 -4.71 16.47 8.11
N ASN A 126 -4.51 15.15 8.07
CA ASN A 126 -5.56 14.16 8.29
C ASN A 126 -5.15 13.22 9.43
N THR A 127 -6.12 12.86 10.26
CA THR A 127 -5.90 11.81 11.26
C THR A 127 -5.88 10.44 10.56
N ASN A 128 -4.94 9.57 10.92
CA ASN A 128 -4.85 8.23 10.40
C ASN A 128 -5.92 7.32 11.03
N TYR A 129 -7.09 7.25 10.42
CA TYR A 129 -8.13 6.26 10.72
C TYR A 129 -8.10 5.08 9.74
N GLY A 130 -7.07 5.01 8.89
CA GLY A 130 -6.91 3.97 7.89
C GLY A 130 -7.58 4.27 6.56
N LEU A 131 -7.78 3.21 5.79
CA LEU A 131 -8.28 3.25 4.42
C LEU A 131 -9.55 2.42 4.28
N LEU A 132 -10.50 2.93 3.52
CA LEU A 132 -11.64 2.20 2.97
C LEU A 132 -11.27 1.76 1.56
N LEU A 133 -11.26 0.45 1.31
CA LEU A 133 -11.10 -0.13 -0.03
C LEU A 133 -12.46 -0.59 -0.53
N ARG A 134 -12.76 -0.21 -1.76
CA ARG A 134 -14.00 -0.57 -2.46
C ARG A 134 -13.77 -0.66 -3.97
N LEU A 135 -14.69 -1.26 -4.68
CA LEU A 135 -14.68 -1.21 -6.13
C LEU A 135 -14.95 0.22 -6.63
N SER A 136 -14.25 0.64 -7.66
CA SER A 136 -14.42 1.99 -8.21
C SER A 136 -15.68 2.08 -9.08
N GLY A 137 -16.35 3.24 -8.98
CA GLY A 137 -17.48 3.59 -9.83
C GLY A 137 -18.74 2.78 -9.57
N SER A 138 -19.52 2.52 -10.61
CA SER A 138 -20.81 1.83 -10.54
C SER A 138 -20.74 0.35 -10.19
N ARG A 139 -19.58 -0.26 -10.21
CA ARG A 139 -19.42 -1.67 -9.87
C ARG A 139 -19.68 -1.97 -8.39
N GLU A 140 -19.41 -1.04 -7.50
CA GLU A 140 -19.72 -1.17 -6.07
C GLU A 140 -21.21 -1.37 -5.78
N THR A 141 -22.07 -0.84 -6.64
CA THR A 141 -23.53 -0.90 -6.47
C THR A 141 -24.22 -1.72 -7.56
N SER A 142 -23.48 -2.40 -8.41
CA SER A 142 -24.03 -3.21 -9.49
C SER A 142 -24.74 -4.43 -8.93
N SER A 143 -26.02 -4.58 -9.24
CA SER A 143 -26.79 -5.78 -8.89
C SER A 143 -26.57 -6.97 -9.84
N GLY A 144 -25.76 -6.81 -10.87
CA GLY A 144 -25.54 -7.80 -11.91
C GLY A 144 -24.27 -8.64 -11.78
N SER A 145 -23.36 -8.26 -10.89
CA SER A 145 -22.15 -9.03 -10.60
C SER A 145 -21.92 -9.08 -9.09
N PHE A 146 -21.89 -10.29 -8.55
CA PHE A 146 -21.62 -10.57 -7.13
C PHE A 146 -20.23 -11.17 -6.98
N GLU A 147 -19.25 -10.48 -7.51
CA GLU A 147 -17.87 -10.93 -7.39
C GLU A 147 -17.27 -10.32 -6.12
N ASP A 148 -16.65 -11.15 -5.30
CA ASP A 148 -15.94 -10.75 -4.12
C ASP A 148 -14.43 -11.00 -4.29
N ILE A 149 -13.65 -10.04 -3.83
CA ILE A 149 -12.20 -10.15 -3.78
C ILE A 149 -11.81 -10.34 -2.32
N LYS A 150 -11.09 -11.41 -2.02
CA LYS A 150 -10.68 -11.76 -0.67
C LYS A 150 -9.19 -11.55 -0.50
N PHE A 151 -8.81 -10.86 0.56
CA PHE A 151 -7.41 -10.63 0.93
C PHE A 151 -7.08 -11.30 2.25
N PHE A 152 -5.82 -11.68 2.41
CA PHE A 152 -5.33 -12.13 3.71
C PHE A 152 -5.53 -11.04 4.76
N SER A 153 -6.02 -11.45 5.94
CA SER A 153 -6.17 -10.55 7.08
C SER A 153 -4.87 -10.45 7.89
N ARG A 154 -4.84 -9.56 8.87
CA ARG A 154 -3.70 -9.46 9.80
C ARG A 154 -3.51 -10.70 10.67
N GLN A 155 -4.55 -11.52 10.87
CA GLN A 155 -4.51 -12.75 11.67
C GLN A 155 -4.00 -13.95 10.88
N THR A 156 -3.61 -13.77 9.62
CA THR A 156 -3.02 -14.87 8.86
C THR A 156 -1.72 -15.36 9.50
N ASN A 157 -1.52 -16.67 9.50
CA ASN A 157 -0.26 -17.29 9.91
C ASN A 157 0.76 -17.36 8.76
N THR A 158 0.54 -16.62 7.68
CA THR A 158 1.40 -16.55 6.50
C THR A 158 2.19 -15.24 6.47
N ILE A 159 3.13 -15.14 5.54
CA ILE A 159 3.89 -13.90 5.28
C ILE A 159 3.06 -12.83 4.54
N TYR A 160 1.85 -13.17 4.13
CA TYR A 160 0.98 -12.35 3.28
C TYR A 160 0.04 -11.42 4.04
N SER A 161 0.35 -11.08 5.29
CA SER A 161 -0.43 -10.08 6.02
C SER A 161 -0.41 -8.72 5.32
N PRO A 162 -1.47 -7.90 5.46
CA PRO A 162 -1.48 -6.53 4.98
C PRO A 162 -0.27 -5.74 5.46
N LYS A 163 0.34 -4.94 4.58
CA LYS A 163 1.55 -4.16 4.89
C LYS A 163 1.48 -2.75 4.33
N ILE A 164 2.12 -1.83 5.04
CA ILE A 164 2.58 -0.58 4.46
C ILE A 164 4.09 -0.72 4.21
N GLU A 165 4.51 -0.47 2.99
CA GLU A 165 5.91 -0.47 2.59
C GLU A 165 6.38 0.95 2.37
N LEU A 166 7.44 1.34 3.07
CA LEU A 166 8.14 2.58 2.81
C LEU A 166 9.32 2.29 1.88
N LYS A 167 9.37 3.00 0.77
CA LYS A 167 10.43 2.89 -0.24
C LYS A 167 11.11 4.23 -0.40
N TRP A 168 12.41 4.24 -0.39
CA TRP A 168 13.22 5.43 -0.66
C TRP A 168 14.43 5.05 -1.50
N ASP A 169 14.95 6.04 -2.19
CA ASP A 169 16.22 5.93 -2.88
C ASP A 169 17.26 6.69 -2.05
N ASP A 170 18.22 5.98 -1.49
CA ASP A 170 19.34 6.55 -0.73
C ASP A 170 20.48 7.00 -1.64
N HIS A 171 20.35 6.78 -2.93
CA HIS A 171 21.23 7.36 -3.93
C HIS A 171 20.86 8.83 -4.15
N LEU A 172 21.62 9.72 -3.55
CA LEU A 172 21.59 11.12 -3.91
C LEU A 172 22.36 11.27 -5.24
N PRO A 173 21.69 11.50 -6.37
CA PRO A 173 22.42 11.86 -7.57
C PRO A 173 23.19 13.13 -7.22
N ALA A 174 24.50 13.10 -7.44
CA ALA A 174 25.31 14.28 -7.29
C ALA A 174 24.64 15.43 -8.07
N THR A 175 24.17 16.47 -7.35
CA THR A 175 23.52 17.64 -7.92
C THR A 175 24.54 18.53 -8.63
N GLY A 176 25.37 17.93 -9.48
CA GLY A 176 26.13 18.60 -10.49
C GLY A 176 25.27 18.70 -11.74
N SER A 177 25.23 19.88 -12.38
CA SER A 177 24.59 20.06 -13.67
C SER A 177 25.14 19.02 -14.65
N ASN A 178 24.49 17.88 -14.70
CA ASN A 178 24.90 16.79 -15.56
C ASN A 178 24.28 16.99 -16.93
N THR A 179 24.80 17.97 -17.66
CA THR A 179 24.46 18.24 -19.05
C THR A 179 25.19 17.26 -19.97
N GLY A 180 25.14 15.97 -19.66
CA GLY A 180 25.41 14.90 -20.63
C GLY A 180 26.79 14.90 -21.33
N SER A 181 27.77 15.63 -20.84
CA SER A 181 29.14 15.57 -21.37
C SER A 181 29.97 14.63 -20.51
N LEU A 182 30.30 13.48 -21.05
CA LEU A 182 31.23 12.50 -20.45
C LEU A 182 32.68 13.03 -20.29
N THR A 183 32.94 14.29 -20.63
CA THR A 183 34.27 14.89 -20.59
C THR A 183 34.66 15.50 -19.26
N SER A 184 33.78 15.49 -18.25
CA SER A 184 34.09 16.00 -16.93
C SER A 184 33.55 15.05 -15.83
N LEU A 185 34.02 13.83 -15.84
CA LEU A 185 34.04 13.06 -14.60
C LEU A 185 35.14 13.72 -13.75
N ASP A 186 34.74 14.67 -12.91
CA ASP A 186 35.62 15.19 -11.87
C ASP A 186 35.75 14.13 -10.80
N VAL A 187 36.80 13.34 -10.90
CA VAL A 187 37.12 12.25 -9.95
C VAL A 187 37.72 12.82 -8.66
N SER A 188 37.84 14.14 -8.54
CA SER A 188 38.40 14.81 -7.37
C SER A 188 37.41 15.09 -6.25
N GLY A 189 36.12 14.87 -6.46
CA GLY A 189 35.09 14.96 -5.45
C GLY A 189 34.82 13.61 -4.80
N ASN A 190 34.59 13.56 -3.51
CA ASN A 190 34.29 12.44 -2.63
C ASN A 190 33.18 11.46 -3.08
N SER A 191 32.93 11.25 -4.35
CA SER A 191 32.03 10.23 -4.85
C SER A 191 32.80 8.94 -5.12
N GLU A 192 32.86 8.09 -4.14
CA GLU A 192 33.39 6.73 -4.26
C GLU A 192 32.42 5.80 -5.01
N ASN A 193 31.89 6.27 -6.12
CA ASN A 193 31.04 5.42 -6.97
C ASN A 193 31.95 4.58 -7.87
N TYR A 194 32.38 3.44 -7.38
CA TYR A 194 33.11 2.47 -8.17
C TYR A 194 32.12 1.52 -8.85
N LEU A 195 32.08 1.57 -10.18
CA LEU A 195 31.42 0.54 -10.97
C LEU A 195 32.43 -0.58 -11.18
N TYR A 196 32.25 -1.72 -10.53
CA TYR A 196 33.04 -2.90 -10.80
C TYR A 196 32.14 -4.09 -11.15
N PRO A 197 32.50 -4.86 -12.16
CA PRO A 197 31.72 -6.04 -12.51
C PRO A 197 31.90 -7.11 -11.44
N ILE A 198 30.76 -7.58 -10.91
CA ILE A 198 30.72 -8.71 -9.99
C ILE A 198 30.80 -10.00 -10.82
N HIS A 199 31.57 -10.96 -10.35
CA HIS A 199 31.81 -12.25 -11.03
C HIS A 199 32.63 -12.16 -12.31
N PHE A 200 33.60 -11.27 -12.35
CA PHE A 200 34.61 -11.25 -13.41
C PHE A 200 35.47 -12.50 -13.30
N ARG A 201 35.65 -13.24 -14.38
CA ARG A 201 36.55 -14.36 -14.50
C ARG A 201 37.79 -13.91 -15.26
N GLU A 202 38.95 -14.48 -14.96
CA GLU A 202 40.20 -14.20 -15.67
C GLU A 202 40.20 -14.66 -17.14
N ALA A 203 39.31 -15.61 -17.48
CA ALA A 203 39.18 -16.12 -18.83
C ALA A 203 37.74 -16.58 -19.10
N TYR A 204 37.25 -16.35 -20.31
CA TYR A 204 35.96 -16.82 -20.82
C TYR A 204 36.19 -17.70 -22.05
N LYS A 205 35.27 -18.66 -22.28
CA LYS A 205 35.31 -19.48 -23.47
C LYS A 205 34.83 -18.65 -24.68
N GLU A 206 35.38 -18.97 -25.83
CA GLU A 206 34.89 -18.41 -27.10
C GLU A 206 33.38 -18.67 -27.26
N ASN A 207 32.60 -17.62 -27.58
CA ASN A 207 31.13 -17.62 -27.67
C ASN A 207 30.38 -17.79 -26.33
N GLU A 208 31.02 -17.61 -25.17
CA GLU A 208 30.32 -17.58 -23.88
C GLU A 208 29.53 -16.27 -23.73
N THR A 209 28.24 -16.34 -23.41
CA THR A 209 27.43 -15.15 -23.09
C THR A 209 27.65 -14.78 -21.62
N VAL A 210 28.25 -13.64 -21.39
CA VAL A 210 28.50 -13.08 -20.04
C VAL A 210 27.41 -12.10 -19.69
N LYS A 211 26.75 -12.31 -18.56
CA LYS A 211 25.77 -11.36 -17.99
C LYS A 211 26.42 -10.62 -16.82
N PHE A 212 26.51 -9.31 -16.95
CA PHE A 212 26.88 -8.42 -15.84
C PHE A 212 25.62 -7.97 -15.10
N ARG A 213 25.70 -7.92 -13.78
CA ARG A 213 24.66 -7.34 -12.91
C ARG A 213 25.26 -6.20 -12.12
#